data_db7fcf63fd561ea2e38e7ea8cff1a8af
#
_entry.id   db7fcf63fd561ea2e38e7ea8cff1a8af
#
_cell.length_a   1.000
_cell.length_b   1.000
_cell.length_c   1.000
_cell.angle_alpha   90.00
_cell.angle_beta   90.00
_cell.angle_gamma   90.00
#
_symmetry.space_group_name_H-M   'P 1'
#
loop_
_entity.id
_entity.type
_entity.pdbx_description
1 polymer ?
#
loop_
_entity_poly.entity_id
_entity_poly.type
_entity_poly.pdbx_seq_one_letter_code
_entity_poly.pdbx_strand_id
1 'polypeptide(L)'
;MTDSIERALDLYRSPEAAAPKRPFRFLDAYERGDRDIFFGRDKEIEELRARFYKSRTGVVFGESGVGKTSVLQCGLANAISPEEAEFLVVRSNIAPRAAICEALGAKGKEAESAPLGDPNAAALP
;
A
#
# COMPACT_ATOMS: atom_id res chain seq x y z
N MET A 1 34.42 33.13 -7.88
CA MET A 1 34.50 31.94 -8.77
C MET A 1 34.35 30.61 -8.07
N THR A 2 34.59 30.53 -6.78
CA THR A 2 34.36 29.31 -5.96
C THR A 2 32.88 29.03 -5.65
N ASP A 3 32.02 30.04 -5.60
CA ASP A 3 30.59 29.90 -5.29
C ASP A 3 29.76 29.08 -6.32
N SER A 4 30.18 29.13 -7.61
CA SER A 4 29.46 28.39 -8.65
C SER A 4 29.78 26.91 -8.65
N ILE A 5 30.96 26.53 -8.21
CA ILE A 5 31.39 25.13 -8.09
C ILE A 5 30.81 24.52 -6.82
N GLU A 6 30.77 25.28 -5.73
CA GLU A 6 30.15 24.83 -4.46
C GLU A 6 28.66 24.66 -4.61
N ARG A 7 27.96 25.54 -5.33
CA ARG A 7 26.53 25.37 -5.68
C ARG A 7 26.27 24.15 -6.57
N ALA A 8 27.16 23.89 -7.52
CA ALA A 8 27.07 22.71 -8.35
C ALA A 8 27.34 21.42 -7.55
N LEU A 9 28.26 21.47 -6.59
CA LEU A 9 28.57 20.37 -5.69
C LEU A 9 27.46 20.14 -4.65
N ASP A 10 26.79 21.20 -4.19
CA ASP A 10 25.65 21.09 -3.29
C ASP A 10 24.40 20.50 -3.99
N LEU A 11 24.19 20.82 -5.26
CA LEU A 11 23.17 20.17 -6.09
C LEU A 11 23.48 18.67 -6.31
N TYR A 12 24.77 18.32 -6.32
CA TYR A 12 25.21 16.92 -6.42
C TYR A 12 25.22 16.20 -5.06
N ARG A 13 25.29 16.95 -3.98
CA ARG A 13 25.30 16.48 -2.59
C ARG A 13 23.93 16.46 -1.93
N SER A 14 22.92 16.95 -2.61
CA SER A 14 21.56 16.84 -2.09
C SER A 14 21.23 15.36 -1.90
N PRO A 15 21.07 14.89 -0.66
CA PRO A 15 20.74 13.49 -0.40
C PRO A 15 19.36 13.09 -0.90
N GLU A 16 18.65 14.01 -1.52
CA GLU A 16 17.33 13.84 -2.14
C GLU A 16 17.30 13.79 -3.66
N ALA A 17 18.47 13.72 -4.31
CA ALA A 17 18.47 13.20 -5.66
C ALA A 17 18.16 11.71 -5.56
N ALA A 18 16.88 11.40 -5.42
CA ALA A 18 16.40 10.04 -5.42
C ALA A 18 17.03 9.33 -6.62
N ALA A 19 17.74 8.24 -6.37
CA ALA A 19 18.32 7.42 -7.42
C ALA A 19 17.23 7.16 -8.47
N PRO A 20 17.54 7.25 -9.77
CA PRO A 20 16.55 7.08 -10.81
C PRO A 20 15.80 5.76 -10.58
N LYS A 21 14.49 5.86 -10.42
CA LYS A 21 13.65 4.70 -10.19
C LYS A 21 13.81 3.74 -11.37
N ARG A 22 14.15 2.51 -11.07
CA ARG A 22 14.24 1.46 -12.09
C ARG A 22 12.82 1.01 -12.43
N PRO A 23 12.37 1.11 -13.69
CA PRO A 23 11.03 0.72 -14.07
C PRO A 23 10.79 -0.78 -14.00
N PHE A 24 11.85 -1.58 -14.02
CA PHE A 24 11.78 -3.04 -13.91
C PHE A 24 12.32 -3.50 -12.57
N ARG A 25 11.45 -4.05 -11.74
CA ARG A 25 11.75 -4.48 -10.38
C ARG A 25 11.67 -5.98 -10.21
N PHE A 26 12.11 -6.77 -11.10
CA PHE A 26 12.17 -8.24 -10.96
C PHE A 26 10.99 -8.83 -10.16
N LEU A 27 11.25 -9.30 -8.94
CA LEU A 27 10.26 -9.88 -8.02
C LEU A 27 9.74 -8.89 -6.97
N ASP A 28 10.28 -7.68 -6.92
CA ASP A 28 9.85 -6.67 -5.97
C ASP A 28 8.54 -6.03 -6.42
N ALA A 29 7.59 -5.92 -5.51
CA ALA A 29 6.33 -5.25 -5.78
C ALA A 29 6.53 -3.73 -5.93
N TYR A 30 5.74 -3.11 -6.80
CA TYR A 30 5.65 -1.66 -6.89
C TYR A 30 4.88 -1.13 -5.68
N GLU A 31 5.41 -0.10 -5.07
CA GLU A 31 4.82 0.56 -3.92
C GLU A 31 4.11 1.88 -4.31
N ARG A 32 3.45 2.50 -3.36
CA ARG A 32 2.72 3.75 -3.59
C ARG A 32 3.58 4.85 -4.22
N GLY A 33 4.84 4.94 -3.84
CA GLY A 33 5.80 5.90 -4.39
C GLY A 33 6.24 5.65 -5.83
N ASP A 34 5.87 4.52 -6.40
CA ASP A 34 6.29 4.09 -7.75
C ASP A 34 5.23 4.38 -8.83
N ARG A 35 4.24 5.21 -8.53
CA ARG A 35 3.12 5.52 -9.43
C ARG A 35 3.56 5.99 -10.82
N ASP A 36 4.63 6.73 -10.87
CA ASP A 36 5.22 7.31 -12.09
C ASP A 36 5.87 6.27 -13.02
N ILE A 37 6.21 5.11 -12.50
CA ILE A 37 6.83 4.00 -13.27
C ILE A 37 5.95 2.75 -13.38
N PHE A 38 4.74 2.78 -12.84
CA PHE A 38 3.79 1.67 -12.87
C PHE A 38 2.75 1.87 -13.98
N PHE A 39 2.82 1.04 -15.01
CA PHE A 39 2.00 1.17 -16.22
C PHE A 39 1.28 -0.14 -16.59
N GLY A 40 0.23 0.01 -17.39
CA GLY A 40 -0.41 -1.12 -18.08
C GLY A 40 -1.43 -1.89 -17.23
N ARG A 41 -1.87 -1.35 -16.08
CA ARG A 41 -2.85 -1.98 -15.20
C ARG A 41 -4.07 -1.12 -14.90
N ASP A 42 -4.35 -0.15 -15.76
CA ASP A 42 -5.41 0.84 -15.51
C ASP A 42 -6.80 0.20 -15.41
N LYS A 43 -7.08 -0.82 -16.20
CA LYS A 43 -8.37 -1.54 -16.16
C LYS A 43 -8.57 -2.27 -14.83
N GLU A 44 -7.56 -3.00 -14.39
CA GLU A 44 -7.59 -3.74 -13.13
C GLU A 44 -7.72 -2.80 -11.94
N ILE A 45 -7.04 -1.66 -11.98
CA ILE A 45 -7.11 -0.62 -10.94
C ILE A 45 -8.52 -0.03 -10.87
N GLU A 46 -9.12 0.33 -11.99
CA GLU A 46 -10.48 0.86 -12.04
C GLU A 46 -11.53 -0.16 -11.57
N GLU A 47 -11.37 -1.41 -11.94
CA GLU A 47 -12.24 -2.49 -11.46
C GLU A 47 -12.14 -2.69 -9.96
N LEU A 48 -10.93 -2.72 -9.42
CA LEU A 48 -10.68 -2.82 -7.98
C LEU A 48 -11.23 -1.63 -7.22
N ARG A 49 -11.04 -0.42 -7.77
CA ARG A 49 -11.59 0.81 -7.20
C ARG A 49 -13.11 0.77 -7.12
N ALA A 50 -13.77 0.35 -8.19
CA ALA A 50 -15.22 0.20 -8.23
C ALA A 50 -15.71 -0.81 -7.18
N ARG A 51 -15.01 -1.93 -7.02
CA ARG A 51 -15.32 -2.95 -6.00
C ARG A 51 -15.06 -2.47 -4.59
N PHE A 52 -14.02 -1.68 -4.37
CA PHE A 52 -13.68 -1.09 -3.08
C PHE A 52 -14.86 -0.28 -2.51
N TYR A 53 -15.52 0.52 -3.33
CA TYR A 53 -16.69 1.31 -2.88
C TYR A 53 -17.96 0.48 -2.69
N LYS A 54 -18.05 -0.69 -3.29
CA LYS A 54 -19.25 -1.55 -3.21
C LYS A 54 -19.21 -2.55 -2.07
N SER A 55 -18.04 -2.96 -1.61
CA SER A 55 -17.89 -4.08 -0.68
C SER A 55 -16.88 -3.78 0.41
N ARG A 56 -17.18 -4.22 1.63
CA ARG A 56 -16.27 -4.11 2.78
C ARG A 56 -15.11 -5.11 2.71
N THR A 57 -15.29 -6.18 1.98
CA THR A 57 -14.29 -7.25 1.86
C THR A 57 -14.15 -7.64 0.41
N GLY A 58 -12.91 -7.79 -0.03
CA GLY A 58 -12.58 -8.27 -1.36
C GLY A 58 -11.44 -9.27 -1.31
N VAL A 59 -11.42 -10.18 -2.25
CA VAL A 59 -10.35 -11.15 -2.42
C VAL A 59 -9.72 -10.96 -3.79
N VAL A 60 -8.42 -10.76 -3.82
CA VAL A 60 -7.63 -10.71 -5.04
C VAL A 60 -6.77 -11.96 -5.12
N PHE A 61 -6.96 -12.73 -6.17
CA PHE A 61 -6.25 -13.98 -6.37
C PHE A 61 -5.68 -14.07 -7.79
N GLY A 62 -4.69 -14.92 -7.96
CA GLY A 62 -4.00 -15.16 -9.22
C GLY A 62 -2.69 -15.87 -8.98
N GLU A 63 -2.02 -16.25 -10.05
CA GLU A 63 -0.70 -16.89 -9.98
C GLU A 63 0.34 -15.97 -9.34
N SER A 64 1.38 -16.58 -8.78
CA SER A 64 2.51 -15.82 -8.26
C SER A 64 3.21 -15.04 -9.38
N GLY A 65 3.53 -13.79 -9.11
CA GLY A 65 4.24 -12.93 -10.08
C GLY A 65 3.36 -12.22 -11.12
N VAL A 66 2.01 -12.35 -11.07
CA VAL A 66 1.11 -11.59 -11.97
C VAL A 66 0.93 -10.12 -11.56
N GLY A 67 1.51 -9.69 -10.43
CA GLY A 67 1.47 -8.31 -9.98
C GLY A 67 0.32 -7.95 -9.05
N LYS A 68 -0.27 -8.92 -8.33
CA LYS A 68 -1.34 -8.67 -7.36
C LYS A 68 -0.99 -7.61 -6.32
N THR A 69 0.16 -7.76 -5.68
CA THR A 69 0.64 -6.83 -4.66
C THR A 69 0.91 -5.45 -5.23
N SER A 70 1.51 -5.37 -6.41
CA SER A 70 1.79 -4.12 -7.11
C SER A 70 0.51 -3.37 -7.48
N VAL A 71 -0.51 -4.07 -7.98
CA VAL A 71 -1.81 -3.48 -8.30
C VAL A 71 -2.50 -2.92 -7.05
N LEU A 72 -2.38 -3.60 -5.92
CA LEU A 72 -2.94 -3.12 -4.65
C LEU A 72 -2.14 -1.96 -4.06
N GLN A 73 -0.84 -2.12 -3.89
CA GLN A 73 0.00 -1.14 -3.19
C GLN A 73 0.36 0.09 -4.02
N CYS A 74 0.53 -0.07 -5.32
CA CYS A 74 0.82 1.03 -6.22
C CYS A 74 -0.45 1.51 -6.94
N GLY A 75 -1.22 0.60 -7.50
CA GLY A 75 -2.41 0.94 -8.29
C GLY A 75 -3.55 1.48 -7.44
N LEU A 76 -4.17 0.62 -6.65
CA LEU A 76 -5.36 0.97 -5.86
C LEU A 76 -5.06 2.03 -4.80
N ALA A 77 -3.95 1.93 -4.10
CA ALA A 77 -3.57 2.89 -3.07
C ALA A 77 -3.38 4.32 -3.59
N ASN A 78 -3.02 4.48 -4.87
CA ASN A 78 -2.92 5.78 -5.53
C ASN A 78 -4.24 6.23 -6.19
N ALA A 79 -5.14 5.30 -6.48
CA ALA A 79 -6.44 5.59 -7.10
C ALA A 79 -7.48 6.11 -6.08
N ILE A 80 -7.25 5.90 -4.79
CA ILE A 80 -8.12 6.33 -3.70
C ILE A 80 -7.44 7.49 -2.97
N SER A 81 -8.21 8.56 -2.71
CA SER A 81 -7.70 9.74 -2.01
C SER A 81 -7.27 9.38 -0.58
N PRO A 82 -6.14 9.93 -0.10
CA PRO A 82 -5.73 9.78 1.30
C PRO A 82 -6.76 10.29 2.31
N GLU A 83 -7.63 11.19 1.90
CA GLU A 83 -8.72 11.74 2.72
C GLU A 83 -9.87 10.74 2.88
N GLU A 84 -10.04 9.84 1.91
CA GLU A 84 -11.11 8.84 1.90
C GLU A 84 -10.72 7.56 2.63
N ALA A 85 -9.48 7.12 2.48
CA ALA A 85 -9.01 5.89 3.10
C ALA A 85 -7.50 5.88 3.34
N GLU A 86 -7.11 5.28 4.45
CA GLU A 86 -5.72 4.96 4.76
C GLU A 86 -5.44 3.50 4.44
N PHE A 87 -4.33 3.25 3.77
CA PHE A 87 -3.91 1.90 3.41
C PHE A 87 -2.88 1.37 4.40
N LEU A 88 -3.22 0.26 5.03
CA LEU A 88 -2.30 -0.52 5.86
C LEU A 88 -2.03 -1.86 5.20
N VAL A 89 -0.76 -2.19 5.02
CA VAL A 89 -0.34 -3.48 4.51
C VAL A 89 0.06 -4.37 5.66
N VAL A 90 -0.70 -5.43 5.86
CA VAL A 90 -0.44 -6.41 6.92
C VAL A 90 -0.14 -7.75 6.28
N ARG A 91 1.01 -8.31 6.60
CA ARG A 91 1.40 -9.66 6.17
C ARG A 91 1.33 -10.60 7.35
N SER A 92 0.50 -11.63 7.23
CA SER A 92 0.39 -12.63 8.27
C SER A 92 0.12 -14.00 7.66
N ASN A 93 0.92 -14.98 8.07
CA ASN A 93 0.75 -16.36 7.66
C ASN A 93 0.04 -17.22 8.72
N ILE A 94 0.10 -16.82 10.00
CA ILE A 94 -0.33 -17.65 11.12
C ILE A 94 -1.43 -16.98 11.94
N ALA A 95 -1.31 -15.69 12.23
CA ALA A 95 -2.24 -14.98 13.11
C ALA A 95 -2.66 -13.63 12.51
N PRO A 96 -3.56 -13.63 11.52
CA PRO A 96 -3.98 -12.41 10.82
C PRO A 96 -4.59 -11.37 11.76
N ARG A 97 -5.35 -11.80 12.75
CA ARG A 97 -5.92 -10.89 13.76
C ARG A 97 -4.84 -10.15 14.56
N ALA A 98 -3.87 -10.88 15.08
CA ALA A 98 -2.77 -10.30 15.84
C ALA A 98 -1.96 -9.31 15.01
N ALA A 99 -1.67 -9.65 13.76
CA ALA A 99 -0.95 -8.78 12.84
C ALA A 99 -1.73 -7.49 12.50
N ILE A 100 -3.04 -7.58 12.33
CA ILE A 100 -3.91 -6.42 12.12
C ILE A 100 -3.96 -5.55 13.38
N CYS A 101 -4.15 -6.15 14.56
CA CYS A 101 -4.15 -5.44 15.82
C CYS A 101 -2.81 -4.74 16.09
N GLU A 102 -1.69 -5.38 15.79
CA GLU A 102 -0.36 -4.79 15.90
C GLU A 102 -0.19 -3.59 14.96
N ALA A 103 -0.58 -3.74 13.71
CA ALA A 103 -0.51 -2.67 12.72
C ALA A 103 -1.40 -1.47 13.09
N LEU A 104 -2.58 -1.71 13.66
CA LEU A 104 -3.49 -0.68 14.15
C LEU A 104 -3.07 -0.16 15.53
N GLY A 105 -2.55 -1.00 16.40
CA GLY A 105 -2.11 -0.68 17.76
C GLY A 105 -0.87 0.22 17.82
N ALA A 106 -0.07 0.21 16.78
CA ALA A 106 0.98 1.21 16.60
C ALA A 106 0.41 2.64 16.49
N LYS A 107 -0.90 2.78 16.24
CA LYS A 107 -1.62 4.07 16.18
C LYS A 107 -2.58 4.34 17.35
N GLY A 108 -2.87 3.36 18.19
CA GLY A 108 -3.75 3.57 19.34
C GLY A 108 -3.90 2.33 20.22
N LYS A 109 -3.50 2.45 21.47
CA LYS A 109 -3.58 1.38 22.48
C LYS A 109 -5.01 0.92 22.79
N GLU A 110 -6.03 1.55 22.22
CA GLU A 110 -7.45 1.28 22.52
C GLU A 110 -8.06 0.17 21.63
N ALA A 111 -7.42 -0.19 20.51
CA ALA A 111 -7.93 -1.25 19.65
C ALA A 111 -7.70 -2.67 20.19
N GLU A 112 -6.86 -2.81 21.22
CA GLU A 112 -6.50 -4.10 21.81
C GLU A 112 -7.55 -4.64 22.78
N SER A 113 -8.43 -3.79 23.29
CA SER A 113 -9.41 -4.15 24.34
C SER A 113 -10.83 -4.39 23.82
N ALA A 114 -11.10 -4.16 22.55
CA ALA A 114 -12.42 -4.47 22.01
C ALA A 114 -12.53 -5.98 21.71
N PRO A 115 -13.38 -6.73 22.42
CA PRO A 115 -13.65 -8.10 22.05
C PRO A 115 -14.27 -8.09 20.65
N LEU A 116 -13.67 -8.85 19.73
CA LEU A 116 -14.37 -9.18 18.50
C LEU A 116 -15.68 -9.85 18.93
N GLY A 117 -16.78 -9.19 18.62
CA GLY A 117 -18.08 -9.79 18.85
C GLY A 117 -18.07 -11.20 18.30
N ASP A 118 -18.56 -12.11 19.08
CA ASP A 118 -18.71 -13.52 18.73
C ASP A 118 -19.39 -13.59 17.34
N PRO A 119 -18.75 -14.16 16.33
CA PRO A 119 -19.35 -14.28 14.99
C PRO A 119 -20.65 -15.07 15.02
N ASN A 120 -20.90 -15.79 16.09
CA ASN A 120 -22.12 -16.54 16.30
C ASN A 120 -23.25 -15.71 16.98
N ALA A 121 -22.91 -14.57 17.59
CA ALA A 121 -23.90 -13.69 18.22
C ALA A 121 -24.74 -12.90 17.20
N ALA A 122 -24.26 -12.75 15.97
CA ALA A 122 -24.99 -12.06 14.90
C ALA A 122 -25.90 -12.98 14.07
N ALA A 123 -25.92 -14.26 14.33
CA ALA A 123 -26.64 -15.27 13.54
C ALA A 123 -27.96 -15.74 14.18
N LEU A 124 -28.42 -15.11 15.25
CA LEU A 124 -29.71 -15.41 15.85
C LEU A 124 -30.79 -14.40 15.41
N PRO A 125 -31.90 -14.86 14.81
CA PRO A 125 -33.04 -14.00 14.53
C PRO A 125 -33.67 -13.46 15.79
#